data_c5b28afabe400c1d6cd8fec10b85f314
#
_entry.id   c5b28afabe400c1d6cd8fec10b85f314
#
_cell.length_a   1.000
_cell.length_b   1.000
_cell.length_c   1.000
_cell.angle_alpha   90.00
_cell.angle_beta   90.00
_cell.angle_gamma   90.00
#
_symmetry.space_group_name_H-M   'P 1'
#
loop_
_entity.id
_entity.type
_entity.pdbx_description
1 polymer ?
#
loop_
_entity_poly.entity_id
_entity_poly.type
_entity_poly.pdbx_seq_one_letter_code
_entity_poly.pdbx_strand_id
1 'polypeptide(L)'
;NNFNFKFLLLNIIFYWPILILIITKINLYDNFRLILFLIPFLSTISSIGLWYLIKNYNEIKVYYKSVLFLILILNVLFLARFISISPYNYVYVNYFSSPVFSNSQNKYEHDYWLTSVGELTKKIRSKYGNKTSEMKIALCGGRALTHGYYFATILKNFNIYNFEEADFVIVSNRNLQYDKKTCIQKFSGDDLVSVKKNGLLLSSFRKIKK
;
A
#
# COMPACT_ATOMS: atom_id res chain seq x y z
N ASN A 1 33.74 -1.89 27.54
CA ASN A 1 33.91 -0.63 26.77
C ASN A 1 33.68 -0.80 25.26
N ASN A 2 34.01 -1.96 24.69
CA ASN A 2 33.89 -2.20 23.25
C ASN A 2 32.41 -2.32 22.77
N PHE A 3 31.52 -2.83 23.62
CA PHE A 3 30.10 -2.96 23.31
C PHE A 3 29.39 -1.59 23.22
N ASN A 4 29.67 -0.70 24.18
CA ASN A 4 29.07 0.65 24.18
C ASN A 4 29.48 1.46 22.96
N PHE A 5 30.73 1.33 22.52
CA PHE A 5 31.21 2.00 21.32
C PHE A 5 30.51 1.49 20.04
N LYS A 6 30.39 0.16 19.89
CA LYS A 6 29.69 -0.45 18.75
C LYS A 6 28.22 -0.06 18.72
N PHE A 7 27.57 -0.02 19.89
CA PHE A 7 26.18 0.40 19.99
C PHE A 7 25.99 1.88 19.66
N LEU A 8 26.90 2.75 20.11
CA LEU A 8 26.92 4.17 19.74
C LEU A 8 27.09 4.35 18.22
N LEU A 9 28.03 3.64 17.62
CA LEU A 9 28.28 3.70 16.18
C LEU A 9 27.04 3.27 15.38
N LEU A 10 26.37 2.20 15.81
CA LEU A 10 25.14 1.71 15.19
C LEU A 10 24.02 2.78 15.23
N ASN A 11 23.87 3.49 16.36
CA ASN A 11 22.90 4.56 16.49
C ASN A 11 23.26 5.76 15.59
N ILE A 12 24.53 6.13 15.50
CA ILE A 12 24.99 7.20 14.60
C ILE A 12 24.66 6.85 13.14
N ILE A 13 24.98 5.64 12.69
CA ILE A 13 24.69 5.19 11.32
C ILE A 13 23.19 5.23 11.02
N PHE A 14 22.35 4.91 12.00
CA PHE A 14 20.90 4.94 11.84
C PHE A 14 20.32 6.37 11.83
N TYR A 15 20.69 7.20 12.82
CA TYR A 15 20.07 8.52 12.98
C TYR A 15 20.66 9.58 12.07
N TRP A 16 21.94 9.48 11.68
CA TRP A 16 22.61 10.49 10.86
C TRP A 16 21.95 10.73 9.50
N PRO A 17 21.63 9.70 8.69
CA PRO A 17 20.94 9.90 7.43
C PRO A 17 19.55 10.53 7.61
N ILE A 18 18.81 10.15 8.66
CA ILE A 18 17.49 10.72 8.97
C ILE A 18 17.62 12.21 9.28
N LEU A 19 18.62 12.58 10.08
CA LEU A 19 18.89 13.96 10.46
C LEU A 19 19.26 14.81 9.23
N ILE A 20 20.09 14.29 8.33
CA ILE A 20 20.42 14.95 7.06
C ILE A 20 19.15 15.18 6.23
N LEU A 21 18.28 14.18 6.08
CA LEU A 21 17.01 14.30 5.32
C LEU A 21 16.09 15.39 5.92
N ILE A 22 16.03 15.48 7.23
CA ILE A 22 15.22 16.51 7.92
C ILE A 22 15.79 17.91 7.66
N ILE A 23 17.11 18.08 7.80
CA ILE A 23 17.78 19.37 7.62
C ILE A 23 17.69 19.85 6.17
N THR A 24 17.95 18.97 5.22
CA THR A 24 17.99 19.31 3.80
C THR A 24 16.61 19.42 3.17
N LYS A 25 15.55 19.00 3.86
CA LYS A 25 14.15 18.99 3.37
C LYS A 25 14.01 18.36 1.98
N ILE A 26 14.82 17.35 1.70
CA ILE A 26 14.78 16.64 0.41
C ILE A 26 13.44 15.93 0.30
N ASN A 27 12.74 16.17 -0.81
CA ASN A 27 11.56 15.39 -1.16
C ASN A 27 11.99 13.98 -1.54
N LEU A 28 11.65 13.01 -0.69
CA LEU A 28 11.90 11.60 -0.96
C LEU A 28 11.01 11.16 -2.12
N TYR A 29 11.62 10.90 -3.26
CA TYR A 29 10.95 10.25 -4.36
C TYR A 29 10.62 8.81 -3.98
N ASP A 30 9.40 8.36 -4.31
CA ASP A 30 8.96 6.98 -4.09
C ASP A 30 8.88 6.56 -2.60
N ASN A 31 8.50 7.51 -1.72
CA ASN A 31 8.31 7.30 -0.29
C ASN A 31 9.59 6.81 0.44
N PHE A 32 9.43 5.77 1.27
CA PHE A 32 10.50 5.22 2.11
C PHE A 32 11.52 4.34 1.38
N ARG A 33 11.41 4.11 0.07
CA ARG A 33 12.33 3.23 -0.66
C ARG A 33 13.78 3.66 -0.53
N LEU A 34 14.04 4.96 -0.59
CA LEU A 34 15.41 5.50 -0.48
C LEU A 34 16.03 5.31 0.89
N ILE A 35 15.24 5.01 1.92
CA ILE A 35 15.71 4.79 3.29
C ILE A 35 15.56 3.35 3.77
N LEU A 36 15.22 2.40 2.86
CA LEU A 36 15.08 0.99 3.21
C LEU A 36 16.38 0.38 3.78
N PHE A 37 17.52 0.92 3.41
CA PHE A 37 18.82 0.50 3.97
C PHE A 37 18.94 0.75 5.47
N LEU A 38 18.11 1.61 6.07
CA LEU A 38 18.09 1.87 7.51
C LEU A 38 17.33 0.77 8.29
N ILE A 39 16.47 -0.03 7.64
CA ILE A 39 15.66 -1.06 8.30
C ILE A 39 16.53 -2.10 9.03
N PRO A 40 17.62 -2.64 8.45
CA PRO A 40 18.50 -3.56 9.17
C PRO A 40 19.11 -2.96 10.45
N PHE A 41 19.49 -1.68 10.43
CA PHE A 41 20.01 -0.99 11.60
C PHE A 41 18.94 -0.81 12.68
N LEU A 42 17.73 -0.38 12.30
CA LEU A 42 16.59 -0.26 13.21
C LEU A 42 16.25 -1.61 13.85
N SER A 43 16.16 -2.68 13.06
CA SER A 43 15.86 -4.03 13.58
C SER A 43 16.95 -4.53 14.53
N THR A 44 18.21 -4.23 14.25
CA THR A 44 19.33 -4.59 15.11
C THR A 44 19.28 -3.85 16.45
N ILE A 45 19.05 -2.53 16.43
CA ILE A 45 18.91 -1.70 17.63
C ILE A 45 17.76 -2.24 18.51
N SER A 46 16.60 -2.49 17.87
CA SER A 46 15.42 -3.02 18.56
C SER A 46 15.65 -4.41 19.15
N SER A 47 16.36 -5.29 18.43
CA SER A 47 16.70 -6.64 18.89
C SER A 47 17.66 -6.62 20.08
N ILE A 48 18.65 -5.73 20.08
CA ILE A 48 19.57 -5.55 21.23
C ILE A 48 18.78 -5.08 22.45
N GLY A 49 17.88 -4.10 22.28
CA GLY A 49 17.03 -3.62 23.37
C GLY A 49 16.13 -4.73 23.94
N LEU A 50 15.48 -5.49 23.07
CA LEU A 50 14.62 -6.60 23.47
C LEU A 50 15.42 -7.71 24.18
N TRP A 51 16.60 -8.07 23.64
CA TRP A 51 17.48 -9.05 24.27
C TRP A 51 17.89 -8.61 25.68
N TYR A 52 18.25 -7.34 25.86
CA TYR A 52 18.58 -6.80 27.18
C TYR A 52 17.42 -6.90 28.17
N LEU A 53 16.20 -6.57 27.74
CA LEU A 53 14.98 -6.69 28.54
C LEU A 53 14.71 -8.15 28.93
N ILE A 54 14.85 -9.09 27.98
CA ILE A 54 14.63 -10.52 28.24
C ILE A 54 15.68 -11.07 29.21
N LYS A 55 16.95 -10.73 29.00
CA LYS A 55 18.07 -11.20 29.85
C LYS A 55 17.89 -10.77 31.30
N ASN A 56 17.43 -9.56 31.53
CA ASN A 56 17.26 -8.99 32.87
C ASN A 56 15.81 -9.09 33.37
N TYR A 57 15.00 -9.99 32.78
CA TYR A 57 13.56 -10.07 33.06
C TYR A 57 13.21 -10.24 34.54
N ASN A 58 14.01 -11.02 35.31
CA ASN A 58 13.77 -11.27 36.74
C ASN A 58 14.10 -10.04 37.61
N GLU A 59 15.01 -9.19 37.16
CA GLU A 59 15.46 -7.97 37.87
C GLU A 59 14.61 -6.74 37.52
N ILE A 60 13.82 -6.86 36.45
CA ILE A 60 13.01 -5.75 35.94
C ILE A 60 11.78 -5.56 36.81
N LYS A 61 11.49 -4.31 37.20
CA LYS A 61 10.28 -3.94 37.94
C LYS A 61 9.01 -4.38 37.19
N VAL A 62 7.95 -4.70 37.93
CA VAL A 62 6.65 -5.15 37.37
C VAL A 62 6.13 -4.22 36.27
N TYR A 63 6.33 -2.91 36.41
CA TYR A 63 5.99 -1.93 35.41
C TYR A 63 6.58 -2.23 34.02
N TYR A 64 7.86 -2.58 33.93
CA TYR A 64 8.50 -2.89 32.64
C TYR A 64 8.01 -4.21 32.04
N LYS A 65 7.64 -5.18 32.89
CA LYS A 65 7.02 -6.43 32.45
C LYS A 65 5.67 -6.16 31.75
N SER A 66 4.87 -5.25 32.31
CA SER A 66 3.60 -4.82 31.71
C SER A 66 3.81 -4.12 30.38
N VAL A 67 4.83 -3.27 30.25
CA VAL A 67 5.19 -2.62 28.98
C VAL A 67 5.62 -3.65 27.94
N LEU A 68 6.45 -4.62 28.32
CA LEU A 68 6.87 -5.70 27.40
C LEU A 68 5.67 -6.52 26.90
N PHE A 69 4.75 -6.85 27.79
CA PHE A 69 3.51 -7.56 27.45
C PHE A 69 2.62 -6.75 26.49
N LEU A 70 2.50 -5.44 26.75
CA LEU A 70 1.76 -4.53 25.86
C LEU A 70 2.39 -4.48 24.46
N ILE A 71 3.72 -4.37 24.37
CA ILE A 71 4.45 -4.40 23.08
C ILE A 71 4.17 -5.70 22.34
N LEU A 72 4.18 -6.84 23.04
CA LEU A 72 3.87 -8.14 22.43
C LEU A 72 2.45 -8.17 21.86
N ILE A 73 1.45 -7.72 22.62
CA ILE A 73 0.06 -7.65 22.18
C ILE A 73 -0.05 -6.76 20.92
N LEU A 74 0.55 -5.58 20.94
CA LEU A 74 0.51 -4.67 19.80
C LEU A 74 1.14 -5.28 18.54
N ASN A 75 2.24 -6.04 18.68
CA ASN A 75 2.86 -6.75 17.56
C ASN A 75 1.95 -7.86 17.02
N VAL A 76 1.28 -8.61 17.87
CA VAL A 76 0.33 -9.67 17.45
C VAL A 76 -0.85 -9.04 16.69
N LEU A 77 -1.43 -7.95 17.21
CA LEU A 77 -2.52 -7.22 16.55
C LEU A 77 -2.08 -6.65 15.20
N PHE A 78 -0.85 -6.09 15.13
CA PHE A 78 -0.26 -5.62 13.89
C PHE A 78 -0.14 -6.75 12.87
N LEU A 79 0.45 -7.88 13.28
CA LEU A 79 0.67 -9.03 12.41
C LEU A 79 -0.67 -9.60 11.89
N ALA A 80 -1.66 -9.77 12.75
CA ALA A 80 -2.98 -10.26 12.38
C ALA A 80 -3.62 -9.35 11.33
N ARG A 81 -3.56 -8.02 11.53
CA ARG A 81 -4.08 -7.05 10.59
C ARG A 81 -3.30 -7.02 9.27
N PHE A 82 -1.99 -7.10 9.32
CA PHE A 82 -1.12 -7.15 8.14
C PHE A 82 -1.41 -8.37 7.27
N ILE A 83 -1.59 -9.54 7.89
CA ILE A 83 -1.96 -10.78 7.19
C ILE A 83 -3.36 -10.66 6.56
N SER A 84 -4.33 -10.05 7.26
CA SER A 84 -5.70 -9.91 6.76
C SER A 84 -5.82 -9.04 5.50
N ILE A 85 -4.86 -8.15 5.28
CA ILE A 85 -4.83 -7.27 4.09
C ILE A 85 -4.13 -7.95 2.91
N SER A 86 -3.37 -9.02 3.15
CA SER A 86 -2.64 -9.73 2.08
C SER A 86 -3.55 -10.07 0.88
N PRO A 87 -3.05 -9.95 -0.36
CA PRO A 87 -1.71 -9.55 -0.80
C PRO A 87 -1.48 -8.04 -0.93
N TYR A 88 -2.39 -7.21 -0.45
CA TYR A 88 -2.34 -5.75 -0.61
C TYR A 88 -1.64 -5.06 0.58
N ASN A 89 -0.54 -5.62 1.06
CA ASN A 89 0.15 -5.14 2.27
C ASN A 89 0.67 -3.69 2.13
N TYR A 90 0.91 -3.22 0.90
CA TYR A 90 1.29 -1.83 0.61
C TYR A 90 0.17 -0.80 0.91
N VAL A 91 -1.08 -1.26 1.07
CA VAL A 91 -2.23 -0.42 1.47
C VAL A 91 -2.35 -0.33 2.99
N TYR A 92 -1.43 -1.00 3.72
CA TYR A 92 -1.47 -1.00 5.18
C TYR A 92 -1.33 0.42 5.72
N VAL A 93 -2.32 0.80 6.51
CA VAL A 93 -2.31 2.04 7.29
C VAL A 93 -2.50 1.64 8.75
N ASN A 94 -1.68 2.18 9.63
CA ASN A 94 -1.78 1.87 11.05
C ASN A 94 -3.15 2.34 11.61
N TYR A 95 -3.56 1.73 12.72
CA TYR A 95 -4.87 1.97 13.31
C TYR A 95 -5.12 3.45 13.62
N PHE A 96 -4.09 4.18 14.07
CA PHE A 96 -4.22 5.58 14.47
C PHE A 96 -4.37 6.54 13.28
N SER A 97 -3.79 6.23 12.15
CA SER A 97 -3.90 7.04 10.93
C SER A 97 -5.06 6.63 10.03
N SER A 98 -5.69 5.47 10.28
CA SER A 98 -6.82 4.96 9.50
C SER A 98 -7.99 5.95 9.34
N PRO A 99 -8.46 6.67 10.39
CA PRO A 99 -9.53 7.67 10.24
C PRO A 99 -9.14 8.84 9.32
N VAL A 100 -7.88 9.29 9.41
CA VAL A 100 -7.35 10.37 8.56
C VAL A 100 -7.29 9.94 7.10
N PHE A 101 -6.90 8.68 6.86
CA PHE A 101 -6.79 8.13 5.50
C PHE A 101 -8.15 7.76 4.90
N SER A 102 -9.13 7.32 5.68
CA SER A 102 -10.47 7.04 5.17
C SER A 102 -11.15 8.30 4.61
N ASN A 103 -10.95 9.45 5.24
CA ASN A 103 -11.45 10.73 4.76
C ASN A 103 -10.63 11.30 3.60
N SER A 104 -9.46 10.75 3.31
CA SER A 104 -8.54 11.20 2.28
C SER A 104 -8.40 10.22 1.10
N GLN A 105 -9.37 9.31 0.92
CA GLN A 105 -9.37 8.32 -0.18
C GLN A 105 -9.05 8.93 -1.55
N ASN A 106 -9.33 10.21 -1.72
CA ASN A 106 -9.14 10.94 -2.96
C ASN A 106 -7.82 11.73 -3.01
N LYS A 107 -7.04 11.76 -1.92
CA LYS A 107 -5.80 12.56 -1.86
C LYS A 107 -4.53 11.73 -2.06
N TYR A 108 -4.60 10.43 -1.84
CA TYR A 108 -3.42 9.55 -1.88
C TYR A 108 -3.63 8.41 -2.87
N GLU A 109 -2.55 8.00 -3.51
CA GLU A 109 -2.52 6.79 -4.33
C GLU A 109 -2.53 5.57 -3.42
N HIS A 110 -3.47 4.66 -3.65
CA HIS A 110 -3.59 3.43 -2.88
C HIS A 110 -3.28 2.17 -3.68
N ASP A 111 -3.18 2.25 -5.00
CA ASP A 111 -2.85 1.11 -5.87
C ASP A 111 -1.77 1.47 -6.90
N TYR A 112 -0.63 1.93 -6.39
CA TYR A 112 0.50 2.35 -7.23
C TYR A 112 0.96 1.26 -8.20
N TRP A 113 0.98 0.01 -7.76
CA TRP A 113 1.41 -1.14 -8.58
C TRP A 113 0.30 -1.80 -9.37
N LEU A 114 -0.94 -1.33 -9.27
CA LEU A 114 -2.11 -1.88 -9.97
C LEU A 114 -2.36 -3.37 -9.67
N THR A 115 -1.95 -3.82 -8.50
CA THR A 115 -2.10 -5.22 -8.09
C THR A 115 -3.55 -5.62 -7.93
N SER A 116 -4.44 -4.69 -7.58
CA SER A 116 -5.88 -4.94 -7.47
C SER A 116 -6.56 -5.21 -8.81
N VAL A 117 -5.95 -4.78 -9.92
CA VAL A 117 -6.51 -4.96 -11.27
C VAL A 117 -6.61 -6.44 -11.63
N GLY A 118 -5.64 -7.28 -11.18
CA GLY A 118 -5.70 -8.72 -11.39
C GLY A 118 -6.90 -9.38 -10.69
N GLU A 119 -7.25 -8.97 -9.47
CA GLU A 119 -8.45 -9.45 -8.78
C GLU A 119 -9.72 -8.90 -9.44
N LEU A 120 -9.70 -7.61 -9.82
CA LEU A 120 -10.83 -6.97 -10.49
C LEU A 120 -11.19 -7.67 -11.79
N THR A 121 -10.22 -7.99 -12.63
CA THR A 121 -10.44 -8.68 -13.92
C THR A 121 -11.00 -10.08 -13.73
N LYS A 122 -10.55 -10.82 -12.72
CA LYS A 122 -11.15 -12.11 -12.36
C LYS A 122 -12.63 -11.96 -11.97
N LYS A 123 -12.96 -10.94 -11.18
CA LYS A 123 -14.35 -10.64 -10.78
C LYS A 123 -15.21 -10.22 -11.97
N ILE A 124 -14.68 -9.41 -12.90
CA ILE A 124 -15.39 -9.02 -14.12
C ILE A 124 -15.69 -10.26 -14.96
N ARG A 125 -14.68 -11.13 -15.17
CA ARG A 125 -14.87 -12.37 -15.91
C ARG A 125 -15.89 -13.30 -15.27
N SER A 126 -15.85 -13.44 -13.95
CA SER A 126 -16.83 -14.25 -13.21
C SER A 126 -18.25 -13.73 -13.37
N LYS A 127 -18.43 -12.39 -13.41
CA LYS A 127 -19.77 -11.76 -13.49
C LYS A 127 -20.33 -11.69 -14.90
N TYR A 128 -19.48 -11.41 -15.90
CA TYR A 128 -19.92 -11.12 -17.27
C TYR A 128 -19.55 -12.23 -18.28
N GLY A 129 -18.64 -13.14 -17.94
CA GLY A 129 -18.24 -14.26 -18.79
C GLY A 129 -17.77 -13.81 -20.18
N ASN A 130 -18.30 -14.43 -21.21
CA ASN A 130 -17.95 -14.14 -22.61
C ASN A 130 -18.49 -12.79 -23.11
N LYS A 131 -19.45 -12.18 -22.43
CA LYS A 131 -19.98 -10.85 -22.79
C LYS A 131 -18.92 -9.75 -22.70
N THR A 132 -17.81 -10.01 -22.00
CA THR A 132 -16.70 -9.05 -21.90
C THR A 132 -16.04 -8.73 -23.26
N SER A 133 -16.11 -9.65 -24.23
CA SER A 133 -15.57 -9.43 -25.59
C SER A 133 -16.36 -8.40 -26.41
N GLU A 134 -17.62 -8.17 -26.05
CA GLU A 134 -18.51 -7.20 -26.72
C GLU A 134 -18.46 -5.82 -26.06
N MET A 135 -17.86 -5.71 -24.89
CA MET A 135 -17.78 -4.46 -24.12
C MET A 135 -16.64 -3.58 -24.60
N LYS A 136 -16.94 -2.32 -24.86
CA LYS A 136 -15.95 -1.29 -25.14
C LYS A 136 -15.41 -0.75 -23.81
N ILE A 137 -14.24 -1.20 -23.41
CA ILE A 137 -13.67 -0.90 -22.08
C ILE A 137 -12.41 -0.03 -22.26
N ALA A 138 -12.36 1.10 -21.54
CA ALA A 138 -11.18 1.93 -21.41
C ALA A 138 -10.46 1.67 -20.08
N LEU A 139 -9.19 2.05 -19.99
CA LEU A 139 -8.37 1.86 -18.80
C LEU A 139 -7.84 3.21 -18.32
N CYS A 140 -8.00 3.48 -17.03
CA CYS A 140 -7.45 4.66 -16.39
C CYS A 140 -6.59 4.28 -15.17
N GLY A 141 -5.41 4.89 -15.06
CA GLY A 141 -4.52 4.73 -13.91
C GLY A 141 -3.30 3.84 -14.11
N GLY A 142 -2.99 3.44 -15.35
CA GLY A 142 -1.80 2.66 -15.64
C GLY A 142 -1.35 2.79 -17.08
N ARG A 143 -0.13 2.35 -17.35
CA ARG A 143 0.34 2.20 -18.73
C ARG A 143 -0.40 1.02 -19.38
N ALA A 144 -0.81 1.18 -20.62
CA ALA A 144 -1.53 0.17 -21.40
C ALA A 144 -0.84 -1.22 -21.38
N LEU A 145 0.49 -1.26 -21.32
CA LEU A 145 1.29 -2.48 -21.25
C LEU A 145 1.05 -3.30 -19.98
N THR A 146 0.95 -2.65 -18.80
CA THR A 146 0.78 -3.37 -17.53
C THR A 146 -0.64 -3.92 -17.40
N HIS A 147 -1.63 -3.18 -17.90
CA HIS A 147 -3.00 -3.65 -17.95
C HIS A 147 -3.19 -4.72 -19.03
N GLY A 148 -2.53 -4.55 -20.18
CA GLY A 148 -2.60 -5.49 -21.30
C GLY A 148 -2.25 -6.92 -20.90
N TYR A 149 -1.24 -7.11 -20.05
CA TYR A 149 -0.87 -8.44 -19.55
C TYR A 149 -2.01 -9.10 -18.74
N TYR A 150 -2.60 -8.39 -17.79
CA TYR A 150 -3.70 -8.94 -16.99
C TYR A 150 -4.96 -9.17 -17.82
N PHE A 151 -5.22 -8.32 -18.80
CA PHE A 151 -6.40 -8.44 -19.65
C PHE A 151 -6.25 -9.52 -20.71
N ALA A 152 -5.12 -9.59 -21.39
CA ALA A 152 -4.86 -10.63 -22.40
C ALA A 152 -4.87 -12.05 -21.80
N THR A 153 -4.41 -12.19 -20.56
CA THR A 153 -4.36 -13.49 -19.89
C THR A 153 -5.69 -13.93 -19.27
N ILE A 154 -6.49 -12.96 -18.79
CA ILE A 154 -7.70 -13.24 -18.01
C ILE A 154 -8.97 -13.03 -18.84
N LEU A 155 -8.99 -11.99 -19.67
CA LEU A 155 -10.12 -11.66 -20.54
C LEU A 155 -9.72 -11.93 -22.00
N LYS A 156 -9.93 -13.15 -22.47
CA LYS A 156 -9.70 -13.50 -23.90
C LYS A 156 -10.51 -12.55 -24.78
N ASN A 157 -9.87 -12.02 -25.83
CA ASN A 157 -10.48 -11.12 -26.84
C ASN A 157 -10.90 -9.73 -26.29
N PHE A 158 -10.11 -9.17 -25.40
CA PHE A 158 -10.33 -7.84 -24.87
C PHE A 158 -9.66 -6.78 -25.76
N ASN A 159 -10.44 -5.77 -26.17
CA ASN A 159 -9.93 -4.58 -26.87
C ASN A 159 -9.95 -3.38 -25.95
N ILE A 160 -8.83 -2.66 -25.91
CA ILE A 160 -8.72 -1.39 -25.17
C ILE A 160 -9.18 -0.26 -26.09
N TYR A 161 -10.17 0.48 -25.64
CA TYR A 161 -10.73 1.61 -26.36
C TYR A 161 -10.26 2.95 -25.78
N ASN A 162 -10.30 4.00 -26.60
CA ASN A 162 -10.18 5.36 -26.11
C ASN A 162 -11.40 5.73 -25.25
N PHE A 163 -11.22 6.67 -24.33
CA PHE A 163 -12.29 7.04 -23.39
C PHE A 163 -13.58 7.55 -24.10
N GLU A 164 -13.42 8.19 -25.25
CA GLU A 164 -14.55 8.72 -26.05
C GLU A 164 -15.40 7.62 -26.67
N GLU A 165 -14.78 6.51 -27.05
CA GLU A 165 -15.42 5.37 -27.70
C GLU A 165 -15.92 4.30 -26.69
N ALA A 166 -15.40 4.36 -25.47
CA ALA A 166 -15.68 3.35 -24.46
C ALA A 166 -17.04 3.57 -23.79
N ASP A 167 -17.70 2.46 -23.44
CA ASP A 167 -18.94 2.46 -22.64
C ASP A 167 -18.65 2.15 -21.17
N PHE A 168 -17.52 1.52 -20.91
CA PHE A 168 -17.07 1.13 -19.58
C PHE A 168 -15.63 1.58 -19.35
N VAL A 169 -15.29 1.78 -18.09
CA VAL A 169 -13.93 2.13 -17.68
C VAL A 169 -13.49 1.28 -16.48
N ILE A 170 -12.27 0.81 -16.53
CA ILE A 170 -11.58 0.30 -15.36
C ILE A 170 -10.74 1.43 -14.79
N VAL A 171 -11.02 1.79 -13.55
CA VAL A 171 -10.31 2.83 -12.81
C VAL A 171 -9.52 2.19 -11.68
N SER A 172 -8.29 2.63 -11.51
CA SER A 172 -7.47 2.32 -10.34
C SER A 172 -7.27 3.56 -9.48
N ASN A 173 -7.01 3.38 -8.20
CA ASN A 173 -6.70 4.48 -7.29
C ASN A 173 -5.23 4.90 -7.45
N ARG A 174 -4.92 5.38 -8.65
CA ARG A 174 -3.62 5.92 -9.02
C ARG A 174 -3.80 7.31 -9.61
N ASN A 175 -2.86 8.22 -9.31
CA ASN A 175 -2.85 9.54 -9.93
C ASN A 175 -2.48 9.44 -11.40
N LEU A 176 -3.15 10.24 -12.21
CA LEU A 176 -2.70 10.48 -13.57
C LEU A 176 -1.46 11.35 -13.51
N GLN A 177 -0.44 10.99 -14.25
CA GLN A 177 0.89 11.62 -14.25
C GLN A 177 0.87 13.14 -14.50
N TYR A 178 -0.22 13.64 -15.09
CA TYR A 178 -0.40 15.05 -15.50
C TYR A 178 -1.65 15.71 -14.88
N ASP A 179 -2.43 14.99 -14.10
CA ASP A 179 -3.68 15.48 -13.54
C ASP A 179 -3.63 15.36 -12.01
N LYS A 180 -4.05 16.41 -11.30
CA LYS A 180 -4.14 16.39 -9.82
C LYS A 180 -5.25 15.47 -9.32
N LYS A 181 -6.08 14.94 -10.23
CA LYS A 181 -7.19 14.04 -9.92
C LYS A 181 -6.78 12.58 -10.11
N THR A 182 -7.20 11.70 -9.21
CA THR A 182 -7.10 10.26 -9.42
C THR A 182 -8.08 9.80 -10.51
N CYS A 183 -7.83 8.65 -11.13
CA CYS A 183 -8.77 8.06 -12.07
C CYS A 183 -10.17 7.85 -11.49
N ILE A 184 -10.25 7.52 -10.20
CA ILE A 184 -11.50 7.34 -9.46
C ILE A 184 -12.29 8.65 -9.40
N GLN A 185 -11.62 9.79 -9.27
CA GLN A 185 -12.25 11.12 -9.27
C GLN A 185 -12.68 11.58 -10.66
N LYS A 186 -11.88 11.23 -11.69
CA LYS A 186 -12.15 11.62 -13.06
C LYS A 186 -13.37 10.91 -13.64
N PHE A 187 -13.54 9.63 -13.33
CA PHE A 187 -14.64 8.81 -13.79
C PHE A 187 -15.59 8.49 -12.63
N SER A 188 -16.39 9.49 -12.26
CA SER A 188 -17.47 9.29 -11.27
C SER A 188 -18.57 8.43 -11.88
N GLY A 189 -19.06 7.45 -11.11
CA GLY A 189 -20.13 6.54 -11.54
C GLY A 189 -20.31 5.39 -10.58
N ASP A 190 -21.31 4.55 -10.86
CA ASP A 190 -21.60 3.41 -10.02
C ASP A 190 -20.60 2.28 -10.24
N ASP A 191 -20.07 1.74 -9.14
CA ASP A 191 -19.17 0.60 -9.16
C ASP A 191 -19.93 -0.67 -9.53
N LEU A 192 -19.81 -1.14 -10.75
CA LEU A 192 -20.41 -2.41 -11.22
C LEU A 192 -19.71 -3.61 -10.59
N VAL A 193 -18.38 -3.53 -10.49
CA VAL A 193 -17.51 -4.47 -9.80
C VAL A 193 -16.39 -3.66 -9.15
N SER A 194 -16.01 -4.00 -7.94
CA SER A 194 -14.93 -3.28 -7.24
C SER A 194 -14.05 -4.19 -6.40
N VAL A 195 -12.83 -3.73 -6.17
CA VAL A 195 -11.89 -4.28 -5.21
C VAL A 195 -11.66 -3.25 -4.12
N LYS A 196 -12.10 -3.61 -2.91
CA LYS A 196 -11.96 -2.77 -1.72
C LYS A 196 -11.17 -3.55 -0.67
N LYS A 197 -10.24 -2.89 -0.01
CA LYS A 197 -9.51 -3.43 1.13
C LYS A 197 -9.44 -2.38 2.23
N ASN A 198 -9.70 -2.80 3.44
CA ASN A 198 -9.66 -1.94 4.62
C ASN A 198 -10.49 -0.64 4.48
N GLY A 199 -11.64 -0.72 3.80
CA GLY A 199 -12.50 0.44 3.50
C GLY A 199 -12.03 1.30 2.32
N LEU A 200 -10.84 1.05 1.77
CA LEU A 200 -10.29 1.80 0.64
C LEU A 200 -10.66 1.14 -0.69
N LEU A 201 -11.12 1.94 -1.64
CA LEU A 201 -11.36 1.51 -3.00
C LEU A 201 -10.04 1.51 -3.77
N LEU A 202 -9.57 0.32 -4.21
CA LEU A 202 -8.32 0.16 -4.93
C LEU A 202 -8.54 0.23 -6.45
N SER A 203 -9.53 -0.49 -6.95
CA SER A 203 -9.91 -0.46 -8.35
C SER A 203 -11.40 -0.74 -8.51
N SER A 204 -11.97 -0.24 -9.60
CA SER A 204 -13.37 -0.40 -9.92
C SER A 204 -13.61 -0.47 -11.42
N PHE A 205 -14.64 -1.22 -11.80
CA PHE A 205 -15.22 -1.27 -13.14
C PHE A 205 -16.52 -0.51 -13.14
N ARG A 206 -16.60 0.53 -13.97
CA ARG A 206 -17.73 1.50 -14.01
C ARG A 206 -18.27 1.64 -15.40
N LYS A 207 -19.54 1.99 -15.50
CA LYS A 207 -20.14 2.47 -16.77
C LYS A 207 -19.83 3.96 -16.91
N ILE A 208 -19.37 4.38 -18.09
CA ILE A 208 -19.12 5.80 -18.39
C ILE A 208 -20.48 6.48 -18.56
N LYS A 209 -20.69 7.56 -17.82
CA LYS A 209 -21.83 8.46 -18.05
C LYS A 209 -21.43 9.39 -19.21
N LYS A 210 -21.98 9.12 -20.38
CA LYS A 210 -21.89 10.02 -21.54
C LYS A 210 -22.83 11.18 -21.38
#